data_02dfda4d0b1f2bb10fdbd49e14b9b4c9
#
_entry.id   02dfda4d0b1f2bb10fdbd49e14b9b4c9
#
_cell.length_a   1.000
_cell.length_b   1.000
_cell.length_c   1.000
_cell.angle_alpha   90.00
_cell.angle_beta   90.00
_cell.angle_gamma   90.00
#
_symmetry.space_group_name_H-M   'P 1'
#
loop_
_entity.id
_entity.type
_entity.pdbx_description
1 polymer ?
#
loop_
_entity_poly.entity_id
_entity_poly.type
_entity_poly.pdbx_seq_one_letter_code
_entity_poly.pdbx_strand_id
1 'polypeptide(L)'
;MNRPTIVLAEDHPNVAEQLRKLLGASFDVVAVVGHGEALVKTALRLKPDVVVTDISMPGVDGIRAAQELVQQMPSLGIVFVTVHDDPALARKALAIGRGYVLKTSAGEELVDAVFAVLDSRRFVSASLGPLELLLDGGTRPAQSGRA
;
A
#
# COMPACT_ATOMS: atom_id res chain seq x y z
N MET A 1 -11.54 -18.87 -13.55
CA MET A 1 -11.69 -17.81 -12.55
C MET A 1 -10.64 -16.75 -12.74
N ASN A 2 -11.06 -15.52 -12.66
CA ASN A 2 -10.13 -14.42 -12.83
C ASN A 2 -9.37 -14.18 -11.53
N ARG A 3 -8.09 -13.95 -11.67
CA ARG A 3 -7.26 -13.54 -10.54
C ARG A 3 -7.49 -12.06 -10.27
N PRO A 4 -7.36 -11.64 -9.01
CA PRO A 4 -7.46 -10.20 -8.72
C PRO A 4 -6.43 -9.41 -9.52
N THR A 5 -6.83 -8.23 -9.98
CA THR A 5 -5.96 -7.39 -10.80
C THR A 5 -5.28 -6.33 -9.96
N ILE A 6 -4.02 -6.04 -10.30
CA ILE A 6 -3.20 -5.07 -9.59
C ILE A 6 -2.58 -4.09 -10.56
N VAL A 7 -2.59 -2.81 -10.19
CA VAL A 7 -1.70 -1.81 -10.78
C VAL A 7 -0.60 -1.54 -9.77
N LEU A 8 0.65 -1.66 -10.21
CA LEU A 8 1.83 -1.47 -9.38
C LEU A 8 2.51 -0.15 -9.74
N ALA A 9 2.85 0.65 -8.73
CA ALA A 9 3.57 1.90 -8.95
C ALA A 9 4.88 1.86 -8.18
N GLU A 10 5.99 1.95 -8.91
CA GLU A 10 7.34 1.92 -8.36
C GLU A 10 8.27 2.52 -9.39
N ASP A 11 9.06 3.53 -8.99
CA ASP A 11 9.89 4.25 -9.95
C ASP A 11 11.28 3.63 -10.19
N HIS A 12 11.69 2.67 -9.35
CA HIS A 12 12.97 1.99 -9.55
C HIS A 12 12.74 0.72 -10.36
N PRO A 13 13.27 0.63 -11.59
CA PRO A 13 12.93 -0.50 -12.49
C PRO A 13 13.24 -1.87 -11.91
N ASN A 14 14.37 -2.02 -11.22
CA ASN A 14 14.73 -3.31 -10.64
C ASN A 14 13.79 -3.72 -9.53
N VAL A 15 13.40 -2.77 -8.68
CA VAL A 15 12.45 -3.04 -7.60
C VAL A 15 11.08 -3.34 -8.18
N ALA A 16 10.67 -2.56 -9.19
CA ALA A 16 9.39 -2.78 -9.84
C ALA A 16 9.30 -4.20 -10.40
N GLU A 17 10.37 -4.68 -11.03
CA GLU A 17 10.36 -6.03 -11.60
C GLU A 17 10.31 -7.09 -10.52
N GLN A 18 11.03 -6.91 -9.41
CA GLN A 18 10.98 -7.84 -8.30
C GLN A 18 9.58 -7.91 -7.69
N LEU A 19 8.95 -6.76 -7.49
CA LEU A 19 7.60 -6.73 -6.93
C LEU A 19 6.59 -7.33 -7.91
N ARG A 20 6.74 -7.03 -9.20
CA ARG A 20 5.86 -7.59 -10.21
C ARG A 20 5.91 -9.10 -10.21
N LYS A 21 7.11 -9.68 -10.14
CA LYS A 21 7.25 -11.13 -10.10
C LYS A 21 6.63 -11.73 -8.85
N LEU A 22 6.87 -11.08 -7.70
CA LEU A 22 6.34 -11.53 -6.44
C LEU A 22 4.81 -11.55 -6.47
N LEU A 23 4.21 -10.47 -6.95
CA LEU A 23 2.76 -10.37 -7.03
C LEU A 23 2.17 -11.27 -8.11
N GLY A 24 2.90 -11.46 -9.20
CA GLY A 24 2.42 -12.22 -10.35
C GLY A 24 2.20 -13.69 -10.07
N ALA A 25 2.75 -14.23 -8.98
CA ALA A 25 2.49 -15.60 -8.60
C ALA A 25 1.03 -15.82 -8.17
N SER A 26 0.38 -14.80 -7.63
CA SER A 26 -0.97 -14.92 -7.09
C SER A 26 -1.98 -13.98 -7.75
N PHE A 27 -1.52 -12.94 -8.41
CA PHE A 27 -2.39 -11.89 -8.94
C PHE A 27 -2.04 -11.57 -10.37
N ASP A 28 -2.94 -10.84 -11.03
CA ASP A 28 -2.74 -10.39 -12.40
C ASP A 28 -2.27 -8.93 -12.36
N VAL A 29 -0.96 -8.69 -12.54
CA VAL A 29 -0.41 -7.34 -12.54
C VAL A 29 -0.64 -6.76 -13.94
N VAL A 30 -1.63 -5.92 -14.07
CA VAL A 30 -2.10 -5.44 -15.37
C VAL A 30 -1.35 -4.21 -15.85
N ALA A 31 -0.61 -3.53 -14.97
CA ALA A 31 0.22 -2.39 -15.36
C ALA A 31 1.25 -2.10 -14.29
N VAL A 32 2.39 -1.58 -14.72
CA VAL A 32 3.45 -1.08 -13.84
C VAL A 32 3.76 0.34 -14.28
N VAL A 33 3.69 1.28 -13.34
CA VAL A 33 3.92 2.70 -13.63
C VAL A 33 4.98 3.24 -12.68
N GLY A 34 5.57 4.38 -13.00
CA GLY A 34 6.71 4.91 -12.27
C GLY A 34 6.48 6.22 -11.54
N HIS A 35 5.30 6.80 -11.59
CA HIS A 35 5.02 8.04 -10.88
C HIS A 35 3.53 8.19 -10.61
N GLY A 36 3.20 9.14 -9.71
CA GLY A 36 1.84 9.24 -9.18
C GLY A 36 0.78 9.62 -10.21
N GLU A 37 1.13 10.50 -11.16
CA GLU A 37 0.16 10.88 -12.18
C GLU A 37 -0.20 9.71 -13.08
N ALA A 38 0.80 8.93 -13.47
CA ALA A 38 0.54 7.73 -14.28
C ALA A 38 -0.27 6.71 -13.48
N LEU A 39 -0.01 6.61 -12.18
CA LEU A 39 -0.77 5.71 -11.32
C LEU A 39 -2.25 6.08 -11.33
N VAL A 40 -2.57 7.36 -11.12
CA VAL A 40 -3.97 7.80 -11.08
C VAL A 40 -4.64 7.53 -12.43
N LYS A 41 -4.02 7.94 -13.52
CA LYS A 41 -4.60 7.75 -14.86
C LYS A 41 -4.82 6.27 -15.16
N THR A 42 -3.82 5.45 -14.87
CA THR A 42 -3.88 4.04 -15.21
C THR A 42 -4.92 3.31 -14.37
N ALA A 43 -4.96 3.60 -13.06
CA ALA A 43 -5.93 2.95 -12.19
C ALA A 43 -7.36 3.35 -12.54
N LEU A 44 -7.60 4.62 -12.87
CA LEU A 44 -8.93 5.04 -13.26
C LEU A 44 -9.38 4.36 -14.55
N ARG A 45 -8.45 4.14 -15.47
CA ARG A 45 -8.75 3.48 -16.75
C ARG A 45 -8.95 1.99 -16.61
N LEU A 46 -8.07 1.33 -15.88
CA LEU A 46 -8.08 -0.14 -15.79
C LEU A 46 -8.95 -0.68 -14.66
N LYS A 47 -9.28 0.14 -13.69
CA LYS A 47 -10.12 -0.24 -12.54
C LYS A 47 -9.65 -1.54 -11.87
N PRO A 48 -8.40 -1.54 -11.35
CA PRO A 48 -7.88 -2.75 -10.72
C PRO A 48 -8.61 -3.04 -9.40
N ASP A 49 -8.45 -4.25 -8.91
CA ASP A 49 -8.96 -4.61 -7.59
C ASP A 49 -8.13 -3.99 -6.49
N VAL A 50 -6.81 -3.90 -6.68
CA VAL A 50 -5.88 -3.35 -5.71
C VAL A 50 -4.81 -2.53 -6.43
N VAL A 51 -4.39 -1.44 -5.80
CA VAL A 51 -3.20 -0.70 -6.20
C VAL A 51 -2.12 -1.00 -5.16
N VAL A 52 -0.92 -1.35 -5.64
CA VAL A 52 0.27 -1.48 -4.80
C VAL A 52 1.22 -0.36 -5.21
N THR A 53 1.56 0.53 -4.29
CA THR A 53 2.34 1.71 -4.65
C THR A 53 3.38 2.06 -3.61
N ASP A 54 4.55 2.52 -4.09
CA ASP A 54 5.49 3.20 -3.21
C ASP A 54 4.91 4.54 -2.81
N ILE A 55 5.42 5.09 -1.73
CA ILE A 55 5.06 6.43 -1.27
C ILE A 55 5.92 7.48 -1.98
N SER A 56 7.23 7.26 -2.03
CA SER A 56 8.17 8.24 -2.60
C SER A 56 8.34 8.00 -4.09
N MET A 57 7.74 8.85 -4.90
CA MET A 57 7.85 8.78 -6.36
C MET A 57 7.94 10.18 -6.91
N PRO A 58 8.53 10.35 -8.12
CA PRO A 58 8.60 11.68 -8.72
C PRO A 58 7.21 12.26 -8.97
N GLY A 59 7.10 13.57 -8.81
CA GLY A 59 5.85 14.29 -9.01
C GLY A 59 4.90 14.07 -7.86
N VAL A 60 3.71 13.59 -8.15
CA VAL A 60 2.70 13.30 -7.13
C VAL A 60 3.13 12.04 -6.39
N ASP A 61 3.30 12.12 -5.07
CA ASP A 61 3.70 10.96 -4.28
C ASP A 61 2.55 9.95 -4.14
N GLY A 62 2.89 8.76 -3.63
CA GLY A 62 1.94 7.66 -3.55
C GLY A 62 0.75 7.94 -2.64
N ILE A 63 0.95 8.69 -1.56
CA ILE A 63 -0.15 9.02 -0.66
C ILE A 63 -1.14 9.96 -1.34
N ARG A 64 -0.64 10.99 -2.03
CA ARG A 64 -1.51 11.91 -2.75
C ARG A 64 -2.25 11.21 -3.89
N ALA A 65 -1.55 10.34 -4.61
CA ALA A 65 -2.20 9.57 -5.66
C ALA A 65 -3.31 8.69 -5.07
N ALA A 66 -3.03 8.04 -3.94
CA ALA A 66 -4.02 7.20 -3.28
C ALA A 66 -5.22 8.00 -2.80
N GLN A 67 -5.00 9.20 -2.25
CA GLN A 67 -6.10 10.07 -1.83
C GLN A 67 -7.03 10.37 -3.00
N GLU A 68 -6.45 10.70 -4.14
CA GLU A 68 -7.24 11.01 -5.32
C GLU A 68 -8.02 9.78 -5.80
N LEU A 69 -7.37 8.63 -5.78
CA LEU A 69 -8.01 7.40 -6.24
C LEU A 69 -9.17 6.97 -5.35
N VAL A 70 -9.02 7.05 -4.02
CA VAL A 70 -10.12 6.62 -3.15
C VAL A 70 -11.30 7.57 -3.19
N GLN A 71 -11.09 8.83 -3.56
CA GLN A 71 -12.21 9.74 -3.78
C GLN A 71 -13.07 9.30 -4.96
N GLN A 72 -12.45 8.78 -5.99
CA GLN A 72 -13.15 8.37 -7.22
C GLN A 72 -13.52 6.89 -7.22
N MET A 73 -12.80 6.07 -6.47
CA MET A 73 -13.01 4.63 -6.39
C MET A 73 -13.00 4.22 -4.92
N PRO A 74 -14.09 4.48 -4.16
CA PRO A 74 -14.06 4.27 -2.69
C PRO A 74 -13.82 2.84 -2.25
N SER A 75 -14.10 1.86 -3.09
CA SER A 75 -13.88 0.47 -2.72
C SER A 75 -12.54 -0.08 -3.16
N LEU A 76 -11.68 0.76 -3.79
CA LEU A 76 -10.37 0.33 -4.22
C LEU A 76 -9.49 0.00 -3.03
N GLY A 77 -8.84 -1.16 -3.06
CA GLY A 77 -7.84 -1.51 -2.06
C GLY A 77 -6.50 -0.89 -2.41
N ILE A 78 -5.78 -0.37 -1.41
CA ILE A 78 -4.46 0.20 -1.61
C ILE A 78 -3.50 -0.37 -0.59
N VAL A 79 -2.37 -0.87 -1.08
CA VAL A 79 -1.27 -1.33 -0.25
C VAL A 79 -0.06 -0.46 -0.58
N PHE A 80 0.46 0.22 0.43
CA PHE A 80 1.72 0.95 0.28
C PHE A 80 2.89 0.00 0.54
N VAL A 81 3.90 0.05 -0.31
CA VAL A 81 5.13 -0.70 -0.12
C VAL A 81 6.28 0.30 -0.17
N THR A 82 7.04 0.43 0.91
CA THR A 82 7.92 1.56 1.08
C THR A 82 9.12 1.23 1.96
N VAL A 83 10.18 2.05 1.87
CA VAL A 83 11.32 1.95 2.79
C VAL A 83 11.09 2.72 4.09
N HIS A 84 10.03 3.51 4.17
CA HIS A 84 9.80 4.39 5.34
C HIS A 84 9.18 3.61 6.48
N ASP A 85 9.88 3.54 7.61
CA ASP A 85 9.42 2.81 8.79
C ASP A 85 8.89 3.73 9.89
N ASP A 86 8.59 4.98 9.56
CA ASP A 86 8.08 5.96 10.50
C ASP A 86 6.61 5.66 10.84
N PRO A 87 6.28 5.41 12.12
CA PRO A 87 4.88 5.11 12.48
C PRO A 87 3.90 6.23 12.16
N ALA A 88 4.31 7.50 12.23
CA ALA A 88 3.41 8.59 11.89
C ALA A 88 3.03 8.57 10.43
N LEU A 89 3.98 8.28 9.54
CA LEU A 89 3.69 8.16 8.13
C LEU A 89 2.81 6.95 7.86
N ALA A 90 3.06 5.84 8.54
CA ALA A 90 2.25 4.65 8.39
C ALA A 90 0.79 4.91 8.80
N ARG A 91 0.57 5.64 9.91
CA ARG A 91 -0.79 6.01 10.30
C ARG A 91 -1.49 6.84 9.24
N LYS A 92 -0.77 7.83 8.69
CA LYS A 92 -1.33 8.68 7.65
C LYS A 92 -1.71 7.85 6.43
N ALA A 93 -0.84 6.94 6.03
CA ALA A 93 -1.09 6.09 4.87
C ALA A 93 -2.28 5.14 5.13
N LEU A 94 -2.37 4.57 6.33
CA LEU A 94 -3.43 3.63 6.66
C LEU A 94 -4.80 4.29 6.81
N ALA A 95 -4.83 5.61 6.99
CA ALA A 95 -6.10 6.34 6.99
C ALA A 95 -6.69 6.43 5.58
N ILE A 96 -5.87 6.22 4.56
CA ILE A 96 -6.28 6.32 3.15
C ILE A 96 -6.40 4.93 2.53
N GLY A 97 -5.32 4.16 2.61
CA GLY A 97 -5.30 2.77 2.17
C GLY A 97 -5.37 1.83 3.36
N ARG A 98 -5.31 0.54 3.11
CA ARG A 98 -5.45 -0.44 4.19
C ARG A 98 -4.21 -1.25 4.45
N GLY A 99 -3.22 -1.19 3.57
CA GLY A 99 -2.00 -1.97 3.71
C GLY A 99 -0.76 -1.10 3.75
N TYR A 100 0.19 -1.48 4.60
CA TYR A 100 1.47 -0.79 4.70
C TYR A 100 2.56 -1.82 4.93
N VAL A 101 3.40 -2.03 3.93
CA VAL A 101 4.42 -3.07 3.95
C VAL A 101 5.78 -2.43 3.73
N LEU A 102 6.76 -2.78 4.56
CA LEU A 102 8.12 -2.33 4.34
C LEU A 102 8.76 -3.14 3.22
N LYS A 103 9.53 -2.46 2.35
CA LYS A 103 10.17 -3.15 1.22
C LYS A 103 11.07 -4.29 1.67
N THR A 104 11.71 -4.16 2.82
CA THR A 104 12.57 -5.22 3.35
C THR A 104 11.79 -6.47 3.73
N SER A 105 10.48 -6.36 3.96
CA SER A 105 9.63 -7.49 4.34
C SER A 105 8.69 -7.91 3.22
N ALA A 106 8.81 -7.33 2.04
CA ALA A 106 7.85 -7.58 0.96
C ALA A 106 7.80 -9.05 0.55
N GLY A 107 8.94 -9.72 0.57
CA GLY A 107 8.98 -11.14 0.20
C GLY A 107 8.11 -12.02 1.07
N GLU A 108 8.02 -11.69 2.36
CA GLU A 108 7.22 -12.46 3.32
C GLU A 108 5.81 -11.92 3.49
N GLU A 109 5.59 -10.63 3.24
CA GLU A 109 4.35 -9.98 3.67
C GLU A 109 3.46 -9.44 2.57
N LEU A 110 4.02 -9.12 1.40
CA LEU A 110 3.24 -8.34 0.42
C LEU A 110 2.03 -9.09 -0.11
N VAL A 111 2.17 -10.36 -0.44
CA VAL A 111 1.04 -11.14 -0.95
C VAL A 111 -0.06 -11.24 0.10
N ASP A 112 0.33 -11.50 1.36
CA ASP A 112 -0.65 -11.56 2.46
C ASP A 112 -1.35 -10.22 2.67
N ALA A 113 -0.60 -9.12 2.52
CA ALA A 113 -1.18 -7.79 2.66
C ALA A 113 -2.23 -7.53 1.59
N VAL A 114 -1.97 -7.93 0.35
CA VAL A 114 -2.94 -7.77 -0.73
C VAL A 114 -4.20 -8.59 -0.45
N PHE A 115 -4.06 -9.84 -0.01
CA PHE A 115 -5.22 -10.64 0.35
C PHE A 115 -6.02 -10.02 1.50
N ALA A 116 -5.32 -9.49 2.52
CA ALA A 116 -6.01 -8.84 3.63
C ALA A 116 -6.83 -7.64 3.15
N VAL A 117 -6.23 -6.82 2.29
CA VAL A 117 -6.90 -5.63 1.78
C VAL A 117 -8.08 -6.00 0.87
N LEU A 118 -7.97 -7.07 0.10
CA LEU A 118 -9.08 -7.58 -0.69
C LEU A 118 -10.25 -8.00 0.19
N ASP A 119 -9.97 -8.46 1.41
CA ASP A 119 -11.00 -8.82 2.39
C ASP A 119 -11.43 -7.64 3.25
N SER A 120 -11.08 -6.43 2.87
CA SER A 120 -11.38 -5.20 3.60
C SER A 120 -10.77 -5.17 5.00
N ARG A 121 -9.65 -5.86 5.19
CA ARG A 121 -8.89 -5.85 6.44
C ARG A 121 -7.65 -4.98 6.27
N ARG A 122 -7.13 -4.49 7.38
CA ARG A 122 -5.88 -3.75 7.37
C ARG A 122 -4.69 -4.67 7.58
N PHE A 123 -3.55 -4.27 7.04
CA PHE A 123 -2.30 -5.00 7.20
C PHE A 123 -1.17 -4.00 7.40
N VAL A 124 -0.31 -4.27 8.38
CA VAL A 124 0.90 -3.47 8.58
C VAL A 124 2.06 -4.41 8.85
N SER A 125 3.23 -4.06 8.32
CA SER A 125 4.44 -4.87 8.55
C SER A 125 4.66 -5.14 10.03
N ALA A 126 5.00 -6.38 10.35
CA ALA A 126 5.17 -6.80 11.73
C ALA A 126 6.20 -5.95 12.47
N SER A 127 7.24 -5.50 11.79
CA SER A 127 8.30 -4.71 12.41
C SER A 127 7.86 -3.32 12.86
N LEU A 128 6.69 -2.86 12.42
CA LEU A 128 6.16 -1.57 12.87
C LEU A 128 5.34 -1.69 14.16
N GLY A 129 5.21 -2.88 14.69
CA GLY A 129 4.47 -3.12 15.91
C GLY A 129 3.00 -3.43 15.68
N PRO A 130 2.26 -3.65 16.76
CA PRO A 130 0.85 -4.03 16.63
C PRO A 130 0.02 -2.94 15.96
N LEU A 131 -0.87 -3.36 15.10
CA LEU A 131 -1.74 -2.46 14.36
C LEU A 131 -2.56 -1.57 15.30
N GLU A 132 -3.05 -2.12 16.39
CA GLU A 132 -3.86 -1.37 17.35
C GLU A 132 -3.09 -0.18 17.92
N LEU A 133 -1.83 -0.39 18.30
CA LEU A 133 -1.03 0.70 18.84
C LEU A 133 -0.74 1.74 17.78
N LEU A 134 -0.51 1.31 16.57
CA LEU A 134 -0.23 2.21 15.46
C LEU A 134 -1.44 3.09 15.18
N LEU A 135 -2.63 2.51 15.11
CA LEU A 135 -3.85 3.24 14.81
C LEU A 135 -4.27 4.16 15.94
N ASP A 136 -3.88 3.85 17.18
CA ASP A 136 -4.16 4.73 18.31
C ASP A 136 -3.30 5.98 18.33
N GLY A 137 -2.43 6.14 17.35
CA GLY A 137 -1.58 7.30 17.29
C GLY A 137 -0.38 7.24 18.20
N GLY A 138 -0.13 6.12 18.85
CA GLY A 138 0.98 5.95 19.73
C GLY A 138 0.89 6.78 21.00
N THR A 139 -0.30 7.18 21.36
CA THR A 139 -0.47 8.07 22.48
C THR A 139 -0.71 7.36 23.76
N ARG A 140 -0.61 6.21 23.74
CA ARG A 140 -0.86 5.57 24.78
C ARG A 140 -0.08 5.69 25.73
N PRO A 141 0.42 5.75 25.82
CA PRO A 141 0.90 5.80 26.87
C PRO A 141 0.85 6.64 27.66
N ALA A 142 0.89 7.04 27.13
CA ALA A 142 0.87 7.76 27.85
C ALA A 142 -0.11 7.70 28.65
N GLN A 143 -0.43 7.56 28.29
CA GLN A 143 -1.22 7.64 28.84
C GLN A 143 -1.29 6.97 29.73
N SER A 144 -0.73 6.50 29.58
CA SER A 144 -0.84 6.12 30.34
C SER A 144 -0.67 6.39 31.27
N GLY A 145 -0.51 6.74 31.04
CA GLY A 145 -0.36 7.10 31.83
C GLY A 145 -1.27 7.24 32.66
N ARG A 146 -1.83 7.15 32.41
CA ARG A 146 -2.56 7.25 33.11
C ARG A 146 -2.72 6.55 33.89
N ALA A 147 -2.25 6.28 33.81
CA ALA A 147 -2.22 5.79 34.57
C ALA A 147 -2.03 5.61 34.94
#